data_c3fc0fca133e2687179d3ab8bbc16537
#
_entry.id   c3fc0fca133e2687179d3ab8bbc16537
#
_cell.length_a   1.000
_cell.length_b   1.000
_cell.length_c   1.000
_cell.angle_alpha   90.00
_cell.angle_beta   90.00
_cell.angle_gamma   90.00
#
_symmetry.space_group_name_H-M   'P 1'
#
loop_
_entity.id
_entity.type
_entity.pdbx_description
1 polymer ?
#
loop_
_entity_poly.entity_id
_entity_poly.type
_entity_poly.pdbx_seq_one_letter_code
_entity_poly.pdbx_strand_id
1 'polypeptide(L)'
;MDRIFHKHVFFIDIVTIMVFALIGLWALMHHNLLSGVVGLAMIVLAAFTVERAVHTVYLLTSDKRLVIDGGRLSRRIVVPLSEIREVKRVEGRLLLKPYIAVEWGDGHVVSVQPDNEDGFIREIERRMASASVADDTDADGE
;
A
#
# COMPACT_ATOMS: atom_id res chain seq x y z
N MET A 1 -4.14 19.88 -6.71
CA MET A 1 -4.29 18.86 -7.74
C MET A 1 -4.03 17.49 -7.13
N ASP A 2 -4.95 16.58 -7.27
CA ASP A 2 -4.81 15.24 -6.71
C ASP A 2 -3.79 14.43 -7.52
N ARG A 3 -2.91 13.69 -6.85
CA ARG A 3 -1.97 12.79 -7.47
C ARG A 3 -2.24 11.36 -7.05
N ILE A 4 -2.33 10.48 -8.03
CA ILE A 4 -2.62 9.06 -7.84
C ILE A 4 -1.34 8.28 -8.13
N PHE A 5 -0.93 7.47 -7.16
CA PHE A 5 0.17 6.53 -7.31
C PHE A 5 -0.37 5.11 -7.17
N HIS A 6 -0.05 4.26 -8.11
CA HIS A 6 -0.44 2.85 -8.07
C HIS A 6 0.60 2.04 -7.30
N LYS A 7 0.14 0.95 -6.71
CA LYS A 7 1.04 0.01 -6.05
C LYS A 7 1.87 -0.74 -7.09
N HIS A 8 3.17 -0.84 -6.86
CA HIS A 8 4.04 -1.68 -7.67
C HIS A 8 3.75 -3.16 -7.42
N VAL A 9 3.44 -3.90 -8.48
CA VAL A 9 3.26 -5.35 -8.42
C VAL A 9 4.62 -6.00 -8.58
N PHE A 10 5.10 -6.65 -7.54
CA PHE A 10 6.39 -7.34 -7.57
C PHE A 10 6.25 -8.72 -8.19
N PHE A 11 7.33 -9.20 -8.79
CA PHE A 11 7.41 -10.54 -9.34
C PHE A 11 7.03 -11.63 -8.32
N ILE A 12 7.39 -11.41 -7.04
CA ILE A 12 7.03 -12.34 -5.96
C ILE A 12 5.52 -12.44 -5.71
N ASP A 13 4.75 -11.35 -5.94
CA ASP A 13 3.29 -11.40 -5.84
C ASP A 13 2.70 -12.32 -6.91
N ILE A 14 3.23 -12.24 -8.13
CA ILE A 14 2.82 -13.09 -9.27
C ILE A 14 3.15 -14.55 -8.97
N VAL A 15 4.37 -14.84 -8.49
CA VAL A 15 4.79 -16.19 -8.12
C VAL A 15 3.91 -16.77 -7.01
N THR A 16 3.59 -15.98 -5.99
CA THR A 16 2.72 -16.41 -4.89
C THR A 16 1.33 -16.77 -5.38
N ILE A 17 0.74 -15.94 -6.26
CA ILE A 17 -0.56 -16.20 -6.87
C ILE A 17 -0.52 -17.48 -7.70
N MET A 18 0.52 -17.67 -8.50
CA MET A 18 0.69 -18.89 -9.31
C MET A 18 0.81 -20.14 -8.45
N VAL A 19 1.60 -20.08 -7.38
CA VAL A 19 1.78 -21.20 -6.44
C VAL A 19 0.45 -21.57 -5.78
N PHE A 20 -0.29 -20.59 -5.28
CA PHE A 20 -1.60 -20.85 -4.68
C PHE A 20 -2.62 -21.40 -5.67
N ALA A 21 -2.64 -20.91 -6.90
CA ALA A 21 -3.51 -21.43 -7.95
C ALA A 21 -3.17 -22.88 -8.33
N LEU A 22 -1.88 -23.20 -8.46
CA LEU A 22 -1.43 -24.56 -8.80
C LEU A 22 -1.72 -25.56 -7.67
N ILE A 23 -1.45 -25.19 -6.41
CA ILE A 23 -1.77 -26.04 -5.26
C ILE A 23 -3.28 -26.21 -5.14
N GLY A 24 -4.05 -25.16 -5.33
CA GLY A 24 -5.52 -25.23 -5.30
C GLY A 24 -6.07 -26.14 -6.37
N LEU A 25 -5.58 -26.02 -7.60
CA LEU A 25 -6.01 -26.87 -8.72
C LEU A 25 -5.62 -28.34 -8.50
N TRP A 26 -4.38 -28.57 -8.03
CA TRP A 26 -3.91 -29.92 -7.70
C TRP A 26 -4.75 -30.56 -6.59
N ALA A 27 -5.08 -29.82 -5.55
CA ALA A 27 -5.92 -30.29 -4.45
C ALA A 27 -7.35 -30.62 -4.91
N LEU A 28 -7.93 -29.85 -5.84
CA LEU A 28 -9.24 -30.12 -6.42
C LEU A 28 -9.28 -31.39 -7.29
N MET A 29 -8.16 -31.77 -7.89
CA MET A 29 -8.06 -33.01 -8.66
C MET A 29 -8.08 -34.28 -7.78
N HIS A 30 -7.80 -34.14 -6.49
CA HIS A 30 -7.91 -35.23 -5.54
C HIS A 30 -9.35 -35.37 -5.07
N HIS A 31 -9.92 -36.54 -5.29
CA HIS A 31 -11.34 -36.87 -5.03
C HIS A 31 -11.73 -37.01 -3.55
N ASN A 32 -10.98 -36.40 -2.65
CA ASN A 32 -11.26 -36.37 -1.21
C ASN A 32 -11.94 -35.06 -0.81
N LEU A 33 -12.97 -35.16 0.03
CA LEU A 33 -13.71 -34.01 0.50
C LEU A 33 -12.78 -32.97 1.19
N LEU A 34 -11.82 -33.44 1.98
CA LEU A 34 -10.86 -32.57 2.67
C LEU A 34 -9.95 -31.83 1.68
N SER A 35 -9.46 -32.52 0.65
CA SER A 35 -8.65 -31.90 -0.42
C SER A 35 -9.44 -30.89 -1.22
N GLY A 36 -10.73 -31.13 -1.46
CA GLY A 36 -11.62 -30.20 -2.13
C GLY A 36 -11.80 -28.90 -1.34
N VAL A 37 -12.00 -28.99 -0.02
CA VAL A 37 -12.11 -27.80 0.85
C VAL A 37 -10.82 -27.01 0.88
N VAL A 38 -9.67 -27.68 1.01
CA VAL A 38 -8.34 -27.02 0.98
C VAL A 38 -8.09 -26.36 -0.37
N GLY A 39 -8.41 -27.03 -1.47
CA GLY A 39 -8.26 -26.48 -2.82
C GLY A 39 -9.10 -25.21 -3.03
N LEU A 40 -10.35 -25.23 -2.59
CA LEU A 40 -11.23 -24.07 -2.65
C LEU A 40 -10.69 -22.90 -1.81
N ALA A 41 -10.22 -23.17 -0.59
CA ALA A 41 -9.62 -22.17 0.27
C ALA A 41 -8.38 -21.52 -0.38
N MET A 42 -7.53 -22.31 -1.02
CA MET A 42 -6.34 -21.81 -1.73
C MET A 42 -6.71 -20.91 -2.93
N ILE A 43 -7.74 -21.25 -3.68
CA ILE A 43 -8.23 -20.42 -4.79
C ILE A 43 -8.79 -19.10 -4.27
N VAL A 44 -9.55 -19.12 -3.18
CA VAL A 44 -10.06 -17.90 -2.54
C VAL A 44 -8.92 -17.01 -2.06
N LEU A 45 -7.87 -17.57 -1.44
CA LEU A 45 -6.68 -16.85 -1.03
C LEU A 45 -5.92 -16.24 -2.23
N ALA A 46 -5.82 -16.96 -3.34
CA ALA A 46 -5.22 -16.45 -4.56
C ALA A 46 -6.02 -15.25 -5.10
N ALA A 47 -7.34 -15.36 -5.19
CA ALA A 47 -8.21 -14.27 -5.62
C ALA A 47 -8.09 -13.04 -4.71
N PHE A 48 -8.00 -13.23 -3.40
CA PHE A 48 -7.80 -12.17 -2.42
C PHE A 48 -6.46 -11.45 -2.61
N THR A 49 -5.42 -12.23 -2.89
CA THR A 49 -4.07 -11.69 -3.15
C THR A 49 -4.03 -10.86 -4.43
N VAL A 50 -4.70 -11.34 -5.48
CA VAL A 50 -4.84 -10.59 -6.75
C VAL A 50 -5.54 -9.27 -6.52
N GLU A 51 -6.68 -9.28 -5.84
CA GLU A 51 -7.43 -8.05 -5.58
C GLU A 51 -6.59 -7.02 -4.81
N ARG A 52 -5.91 -7.46 -3.77
CA ARG A 52 -5.02 -6.58 -2.99
C ARG A 52 -3.84 -6.05 -3.80
N ALA A 53 -3.30 -6.84 -4.71
CA ALA A 53 -2.17 -6.42 -5.55
C ALA A 53 -2.58 -5.37 -6.59
N VAL A 54 -3.76 -5.51 -7.18
CA VAL A 54 -4.23 -4.68 -8.30
C VAL A 54 -4.95 -3.41 -7.84
N HIS A 55 -5.72 -3.47 -6.74
CA HIS A 55 -6.60 -2.38 -6.32
C HIS A 55 -6.01 -1.47 -5.23
N THR A 56 -4.76 -1.66 -4.82
CA THR A 56 -4.13 -0.74 -3.87
C THR A 56 -3.68 0.54 -4.57
N VAL A 57 -4.24 1.67 -4.15
CA VAL A 57 -3.97 2.99 -4.71
C VAL A 57 -3.58 3.95 -3.60
N TYR A 58 -2.56 4.75 -3.84
CA TYR A 58 -2.14 5.83 -2.96
C TYR A 58 -2.55 7.17 -3.58
N LEU A 59 -3.43 7.89 -2.91
CA LEU A 59 -3.96 9.16 -3.37
C LEU A 59 -3.45 10.30 -2.50
N LEU A 60 -2.70 11.21 -3.09
CA LEU A 60 -2.35 12.49 -2.48
C LEU A 60 -3.40 13.53 -2.87
N THR A 61 -4.28 13.85 -1.92
CA THR A 61 -5.40 14.76 -2.14
C THR A 61 -4.94 16.23 -2.02
N SER A 62 -5.59 17.12 -2.75
CA SER A 62 -5.39 18.58 -2.64
C SER A 62 -5.67 19.12 -1.24
N ASP A 63 -6.49 18.45 -0.45
CA ASP A 63 -6.80 18.77 0.97
C ASP A 63 -5.67 18.42 1.96
N LYS A 64 -4.46 18.22 1.47
CA LYS A 64 -3.28 17.85 2.29
C LYS A 64 -3.47 16.55 3.08
N ARG A 65 -4.00 15.53 2.42
CA ARG A 65 -4.19 14.20 2.99
C ARG A 65 -3.59 13.13 2.08
N LEU A 66 -2.96 12.14 2.70
CA LEU A 66 -2.56 10.89 2.03
C LEU A 66 -3.64 9.85 2.30
N VAL A 67 -4.31 9.41 1.26
CA VAL A 67 -5.33 8.36 1.34
C VAL A 67 -4.74 7.07 0.77
N ILE A 68 -4.73 6.04 1.59
CA ILE A 68 -4.30 4.70 1.19
C ILE A 68 -5.55 3.84 1.06
N ASP A 69 -5.88 3.50 -0.17
CA ASP A 69 -7.01 2.65 -0.49
C ASP A 69 -6.50 1.28 -0.94
N GLY A 70 -6.74 0.27 -0.12
CA GLY A 70 -6.33 -1.11 -0.37
C GLY A 70 -7.36 -1.95 -1.13
N GLY A 71 -8.33 -1.31 -1.78
CA GLY A 71 -9.41 -1.99 -2.50
C GLY A 71 -10.63 -2.32 -1.63
N ARG A 72 -11.55 -3.11 -2.18
CA ARG A 72 -12.86 -3.39 -1.56
C ARG A 72 -12.78 -4.08 -0.19
N LEU A 73 -11.74 -4.85 0.04
CA LEU A 73 -11.59 -5.71 1.22
C LEU A 73 -10.64 -5.13 2.27
N SER A 74 -10.05 -3.97 2.01
CA SER A 74 -9.12 -3.31 2.91
C SER A 74 -9.70 -1.99 3.44
N ARG A 75 -9.36 -1.65 4.67
CA ARG A 75 -9.74 -0.35 5.23
C ARG A 75 -8.97 0.77 4.53
N ARG A 76 -9.69 1.82 4.19
CA ARG A 76 -9.08 3.07 3.76
C ARG A 76 -8.40 3.74 4.94
N ILE A 77 -7.12 4.06 4.79
CA ILE A 77 -6.34 4.80 5.78
C ILE A 77 -6.16 6.22 5.26
N VAL A 78 -6.50 7.20 6.09
CA VAL A 78 -6.32 8.62 5.78
C VAL A 78 -5.29 9.19 6.72
N VAL A 79 -4.19 9.68 6.18
CA VAL A 79 -3.10 10.29 6.94
C VAL A 79 -3.03 11.78 6.59
N PRO A 80 -3.26 12.68 7.55
CA PRO A 80 -3.05 14.10 7.34
C PRO A 80 -1.56 14.39 7.10
N LEU A 81 -1.24 15.13 6.05
CA LEU A 81 0.17 15.49 5.73
C LEU A 81 0.84 16.32 6.83
N SER A 82 0.05 17.10 7.57
CA SER A 82 0.52 17.88 8.71
C SER A 82 1.02 17.04 9.89
N GLU A 83 0.53 15.78 10.01
CA GLU A 83 0.92 14.84 11.06
C GLU A 83 2.07 13.93 10.65
N ILE A 84 2.51 13.96 9.40
CA ILE A 84 3.66 13.18 8.94
C ILE A 84 4.94 13.76 9.54
N ARG A 85 5.65 12.92 10.29
CA ARG A 85 6.93 13.30 10.93
C ARG A 85 8.13 12.92 10.07
N GLU A 86 8.12 11.70 9.53
CA GLU A 86 9.23 11.17 8.76
C GLU A 86 8.73 10.29 7.62
N VAL A 87 9.40 10.42 6.47
CA VAL A 87 9.24 9.52 5.32
C VAL A 87 10.57 8.86 5.05
N LYS A 88 10.65 7.55 5.27
CA LYS A 88 11.88 6.80 5.17
C LYS A 88 11.75 5.67 4.14
N ARG A 89 12.74 5.59 3.26
CA ARG A 89 12.87 4.45 2.35
C ARG A 89 13.55 3.29 3.08
N VAL A 90 12.90 2.14 3.08
CA VAL A 90 13.45 0.90 3.62
C VAL A 90 13.79 -0.04 2.47
N GLU A 91 15.06 -0.34 2.31
CA GLU A 91 15.51 -1.29 1.28
C GLU A 91 15.14 -2.71 1.69
N GLY A 92 14.62 -3.46 0.72
CA GLY A 92 14.31 -4.87 0.93
C GLY A 92 15.57 -5.72 0.99
N ARG A 93 15.58 -6.70 1.89
CA ARG A 93 16.61 -7.73 1.96
C ARG A 93 16.02 -9.08 1.60
N LEU A 94 16.68 -9.80 0.70
CA LEU A 94 16.45 -11.21 0.29
C LEU A 94 14.98 -11.54 -0.06
N LEU A 95 14.07 -11.58 0.91
CA LEU A 95 12.64 -11.90 0.74
C LEU A 95 11.73 -10.72 1.11
N LEU A 96 12.28 -9.65 1.68
CA LEU A 96 11.52 -8.46 2.05
C LEU A 96 11.48 -7.49 0.87
N LYS A 97 10.28 -7.10 0.49
CA LYS A 97 10.06 -6.08 -0.54
C LYS A 97 10.50 -4.71 -0.03
N PRO A 98 11.15 -3.87 -0.87
CA PRO A 98 11.41 -2.50 -0.51
C PRO A 98 10.09 -1.74 -0.31
N TYR A 99 10.05 -0.86 0.67
CA TYR A 99 8.87 -0.05 0.97
C TYR A 99 9.26 1.32 1.52
N ILE A 100 8.32 2.25 1.47
CA ILE A 100 8.46 3.55 2.10
C ILE A 100 7.69 3.51 3.41
N ALA A 101 8.37 3.76 4.52
CA ALA A 101 7.75 3.92 5.83
C ALA A 101 7.37 5.38 6.04
N VAL A 102 6.10 5.63 6.27
CA VAL A 102 5.56 6.95 6.61
C VAL A 102 5.18 6.93 8.09
N GLU A 103 5.92 7.67 8.89
CA GLU A 103 5.62 7.85 10.32
C GLU A 103 4.76 9.09 10.51
N TRP A 104 3.66 8.94 11.22
CA TRP A 104 2.71 10.01 11.47
C TRP A 104 2.07 9.91 12.85
N GLY A 105 1.59 11.06 13.36
CA GLY A 105 0.94 11.12 14.66
C GLY A 105 1.85 10.67 15.81
N ASP A 106 1.32 9.90 16.73
CA ASP A 106 2.00 9.43 17.94
C ASP A 106 2.76 8.09 17.72
N GLY A 107 3.56 8.01 16.68
CA GLY A 107 4.37 6.82 16.36
C GLY A 107 3.66 5.79 15.49
N HIS A 108 2.59 6.19 14.81
CA HIS A 108 1.97 5.33 13.80
C HIS A 108 2.85 5.25 12.56
N VAL A 109 3.10 4.04 12.09
CA VAL A 109 3.88 3.79 10.89
C VAL A 109 3.02 3.05 9.88
N VAL A 110 2.98 3.54 8.66
CA VAL A 110 2.34 2.87 7.54
C VAL A 110 3.36 2.61 6.44
N SER A 111 3.33 1.42 5.87
CA SER A 111 4.18 1.06 4.74
C SER A 111 3.45 1.26 3.43
N VAL A 112 4.07 1.95 2.50
CA VAL A 112 3.56 2.20 1.15
C VAL A 112 4.56 1.70 0.10
N GLN A 113 4.04 1.20 -0.99
CA GLN A 113 4.84 0.64 -2.09
C GLN A 113 4.35 1.21 -3.44
N PRO A 114 4.56 2.52 -3.69
CA PRO A 114 4.17 3.12 -4.94
C PRO A 114 5.05 2.65 -6.09
N ASP A 115 4.51 2.67 -7.30
CA ASP A 115 5.25 2.30 -8.51
C ASP A 115 6.41 3.29 -8.81
N ASN A 116 6.17 4.57 -8.53
CA ASN A 116 7.19 5.62 -8.64
C ASN A 116 7.56 6.16 -7.25
N GLU A 117 8.50 5.50 -6.59
CA GLU A 117 8.95 5.86 -5.23
C GLU A 117 9.53 7.28 -5.15
N ASP A 118 10.40 7.65 -6.10
CA ASP A 118 11.05 8.97 -6.11
C ASP A 118 10.04 10.09 -6.36
N GLY A 119 9.09 9.86 -7.25
CA GLY A 119 8.01 10.80 -7.50
C GLY A 119 7.09 10.97 -6.29
N PHE A 120 6.80 9.88 -5.60
CA PHE A 120 5.97 9.87 -4.41
C PHE A 120 6.63 10.63 -3.24
N ILE A 121 7.90 10.35 -2.96
CA ILE A 121 8.66 11.02 -1.90
C ILE A 121 8.76 12.52 -2.19
N ARG A 122 9.16 12.90 -3.40
CA ARG A 122 9.25 14.32 -3.80
C ARG A 122 7.93 15.06 -3.68
N GLU A 123 6.84 14.43 -4.05
CA GLU A 123 5.51 15.04 -3.95
C GLU A 123 5.05 15.20 -2.50
N ILE A 124 5.31 14.22 -1.64
CA ILE A 124 5.04 14.35 -0.20
C ILE A 124 5.87 15.46 0.42
N GLU A 125 7.18 15.46 0.19
CA GLU A 125 8.09 16.49 0.73
C GLU A 125 7.70 17.89 0.28
N ARG A 126 7.35 18.05 -1.00
CA ARG A 126 6.87 19.33 -1.54
C ARG A 126 5.60 19.82 -0.84
N ARG A 127 4.64 18.92 -0.61
CA ARG A 127 3.38 19.25 0.05
C ARG A 127 3.54 19.50 1.55
N MET A 128 4.43 18.76 2.20
CA MET A 128 4.79 19.02 3.60
C MET A 128 5.43 20.40 3.76
N ALA A 129 6.37 20.77 2.89
CA ALA A 129 7.00 22.09 2.90
C ALA A 129 5.98 23.22 2.69
N SER A 130 5.04 23.06 1.75
CA SER A 130 3.97 24.04 1.52
C SER A 130 2.97 24.12 2.67
N ALA A 131 2.76 23.04 3.40
CA ALA A 131 1.90 23.02 4.58
C ALA A 131 2.52 23.77 5.75
N SER A 132 3.84 23.62 5.98
CA SER A 132 4.57 24.34 7.04
C SER A 132 4.63 25.85 6.80
N VAL A 133 4.82 26.26 5.55
CA VAL A 133 4.82 27.69 5.18
C VAL A 133 3.45 28.35 5.41
N ALA A 134 2.36 27.63 5.17
CA ALA A 134 1.02 28.16 5.42
C ALA A 134 0.72 28.35 6.91
N ASP A 135 1.27 27.48 7.77
CA ASP A 135 1.10 27.58 9.23
C ASP A 135 1.88 28.77 9.83
N ASP A 136 3.09 29.01 9.33
CA ASP A 136 3.91 30.16 9.74
C ASP A 136 3.30 31.51 9.32
N THR A 137 2.54 31.57 8.24
CA THR A 137 1.92 32.82 7.75
C THR A 137 0.70 33.21 8.60
N ASP A 138 -0.01 32.24 9.17
CA ASP A 138 -1.15 32.52 10.05
C ASP A 138 -0.71 32.93 11.48
N ALA A 139 0.53 32.64 11.87
CA ALA A 139 1.08 32.99 13.17
C ALA A 139 1.56 34.45 13.26
N ASP A 140 1.90 35.09 12.14
CA ASP A 140 2.36 36.48 12.09
C ASP A 140 1.23 37.50 11.82
N GLY A 141 -0.01 37.07 11.84
CA GLY A 141 -1.21 37.85 11.51
C GLY A 141 -2.02 38.38 12.70
N GLU A 142 -1.50 38.34 13.95
CA GLU A 142 -2.11 38.98 15.12
C GLU A 142 -1.32 40.14 15.66
#